data_52ec22c51f497e8a6546735ea551a769
#
_entry.id   52ec22c51f497e8a6546735ea551a769
#
_cell.length_a   1.000
_cell.length_b   1.000
_cell.length_c   1.000
_cell.angle_alpha   90.00
_cell.angle_beta   90.00
_cell.angle_gamma   90.00
#
_symmetry.space_group_name_H-M   'P 1'
#
loop_
_entity.id
_entity.type
_entity.pdbx_description
1 polymer ?
#
loop_
_entity_poly.entity_id
_entity_poly.type
_entity_poly.pdbx_seq_one_letter_code
_entity_poly.pdbx_strand_id
1 'polypeptide(L)'
;MSNFQGALFSYKDFRKSLHHQHVSPRVWKGAELTQARKNLEHSDVDTVALAHDTSVEGCEVTPGMAIAMQWLNPGVVLKGHAHSWWHLFVIQSGSGALTLGDADEVSVSPGDVLLVPAWTKHGFVNTGTVEPLAMLNMSNMPQVALLSNFADSHGLITRPA
;
A
#
# COMPACT_ATOMS: atom_id res chain seq x y z
N MET A 1 28.48 29.19 4.77
CA MET A 1 27.33 29.99 4.30
C MET A 1 26.52 29.07 3.38
N SER A 2 25.28 28.78 3.71
CA SER A 2 24.41 27.99 2.88
C SER A 2 24.07 28.81 1.63
N ASN A 3 24.39 28.28 0.46
CA ASN A 3 24.07 28.93 -0.80
C ASN A 3 22.62 28.58 -1.17
N PHE A 4 21.69 29.52 -0.97
CA PHE A 4 20.27 29.35 -1.32
C PHE A 4 19.96 29.81 -2.76
N GLN A 5 20.98 30.01 -3.60
CA GLN A 5 20.79 30.47 -4.96
C GLN A 5 20.26 29.32 -5.82
N GLY A 6 19.03 29.49 -6.34
CA GLY A 6 18.41 28.57 -7.31
C GLY A 6 18.98 28.77 -8.71
N ALA A 7 18.78 27.77 -9.57
CA ALA A 7 19.08 27.85 -11.01
C ALA A 7 17.83 28.33 -11.79
N LEU A 8 18.05 29.10 -12.84
CA LEU A 8 17.02 29.49 -13.79
C LEU A 8 17.10 28.58 -15.02
N PHE A 9 15.94 28.13 -15.48
CA PHE A 9 15.84 27.19 -16.59
C PHE A 9 14.72 27.65 -17.54
N SER A 10 14.95 27.60 -18.86
CA SER A 10 13.88 28.01 -19.80
C SER A 10 12.70 27.06 -19.69
N TYR A 11 11.48 27.60 -19.65
CA TYR A 11 10.26 26.78 -19.54
C TYR A 11 10.12 25.77 -20.70
N LYS A 12 10.60 26.15 -21.91
CA LYS A 12 10.63 25.24 -23.06
C LYS A 12 11.52 24.03 -22.81
N ASP A 13 12.70 24.24 -22.24
CA ASP A 13 13.65 23.17 -21.96
C ASP A 13 13.25 22.39 -20.70
N PHE A 14 12.65 23.07 -19.72
CA PHE A 14 12.02 22.41 -18.58
C PHE A 14 10.95 21.39 -19.05
N ARG A 15 10.06 21.76 -19.97
CA ARG A 15 9.08 20.81 -20.52
C ARG A 15 9.72 19.63 -21.24
N LYS A 16 10.87 19.80 -21.89
CA LYS A 16 11.61 18.70 -22.53
C LYS A 16 12.28 17.79 -21.52
N SER A 17 12.64 18.32 -20.35
CA SER A 17 13.27 17.53 -19.28
C SER A 17 12.27 16.67 -18.50
N LEU A 18 10.97 16.90 -18.65
CA LEU A 18 9.93 16.06 -18.05
C LEU A 18 9.94 14.68 -18.73
N HIS A 19 10.50 13.72 -18.06
CA HIS A 19 10.51 12.35 -18.54
C HIS A 19 9.24 11.63 -18.12
N HIS A 20 8.54 11.04 -19.10
CA HIS A 20 7.52 10.06 -18.80
C HIS A 20 8.22 8.74 -18.43
N GLN A 21 8.02 8.27 -17.21
CA GLN A 21 8.41 6.90 -16.88
C GLN A 21 7.53 5.94 -17.69
N HIS A 22 8.16 5.22 -18.60
CA HIS A 22 7.47 4.20 -19.38
C HIS A 22 7.36 2.94 -18.52
N VAL A 23 6.14 2.65 -18.08
CA VAL A 23 5.84 1.42 -17.35
C VAL A 23 5.41 0.34 -18.36
N SER A 24 6.17 -0.73 -18.46
CA SER A 24 5.82 -1.87 -19.31
C SER A 24 4.72 -2.72 -18.66
N PRO A 25 3.84 -3.36 -19.45
CA PRO A 25 2.86 -4.29 -18.90
C PRO A 25 3.50 -5.39 -18.05
N ARG A 26 2.89 -5.71 -16.93
CA ARG A 26 3.31 -6.79 -16.02
C ARG A 26 2.14 -7.69 -15.67
N VAL A 27 2.45 -8.94 -15.40
CA VAL A 27 1.47 -9.93 -14.93
C VAL A 27 2.07 -10.66 -13.74
N TRP A 28 1.37 -10.60 -12.62
CA TRP A 28 1.68 -11.37 -11.42
C TRP A 28 0.70 -12.53 -11.34
N LYS A 29 1.20 -13.74 -11.48
CA LYS A 29 0.35 -14.94 -11.45
C LYS A 29 -0.04 -15.29 -10.02
N GLY A 30 -1.30 -15.71 -9.81
CA GLY A 30 -1.78 -16.11 -8.48
C GLY A 30 -0.92 -17.20 -7.83
N ALA A 31 -0.41 -18.16 -8.62
CA ALA A 31 0.51 -19.18 -8.12
C ALA A 31 1.84 -18.59 -7.59
N GLU A 32 2.36 -17.54 -8.24
CA GLU A 32 3.58 -16.84 -7.81
C GLU A 32 3.34 -16.08 -6.51
N LEU A 33 2.19 -15.42 -6.38
CA LEU A 33 1.80 -14.74 -5.14
C LEU A 33 1.65 -15.73 -3.98
N THR A 34 1.03 -16.87 -4.24
CA THR A 34 0.90 -17.94 -3.25
C THR A 34 2.28 -18.48 -2.83
N GLN A 35 3.20 -18.64 -3.77
CA GLN A 35 4.57 -19.09 -3.47
C GLN A 35 5.36 -18.02 -2.72
N ALA A 36 5.23 -16.75 -3.12
CA ALA A 36 5.88 -15.63 -2.43
C ALA A 36 5.42 -15.57 -0.97
N ARG A 37 4.12 -15.71 -0.71
CA ARG A 37 3.59 -15.78 0.66
C ARG A 37 4.21 -16.91 1.48
N LYS A 38 4.34 -18.12 0.90
CA LYS A 38 4.93 -19.28 1.59
C LYS A 38 6.40 -19.08 1.98
N ASN A 39 7.10 -18.20 1.27
CA ASN A 39 8.51 -17.89 1.53
C ASN A 39 8.70 -16.79 2.59
N LEU A 40 7.60 -16.15 3.04
CA LEU A 40 7.69 -15.18 4.14
C LEU A 40 7.90 -15.90 5.47
N GLU A 41 8.56 -15.23 6.39
CA GLU A 41 8.45 -15.59 7.80
C GLU A 41 7.01 -15.29 8.24
N HIS A 42 6.24 -16.34 8.46
CA HIS A 42 4.82 -16.21 8.76
C HIS A 42 4.58 -15.35 9.99
N SER A 43 3.80 -14.31 9.80
CA SER A 43 3.30 -13.40 10.84
C SER A 43 1.77 -13.46 10.89
N ASP A 44 1.19 -12.72 11.82
CA ASP A 44 -0.27 -12.55 11.88
C ASP A 44 -0.82 -11.94 10.58
N VAL A 45 -0.03 -11.07 9.96
CA VAL A 45 -0.35 -10.38 8.71
C VAL A 45 0.79 -10.56 7.72
N ASP A 46 0.59 -11.40 6.72
CA ASP A 46 1.53 -11.56 5.61
C ASP A 46 1.25 -10.50 4.53
N THR A 47 2.30 -9.87 4.00
CA THR A 47 2.14 -8.88 2.92
C THR A 47 3.22 -9.06 1.87
N VAL A 48 2.82 -9.08 0.58
CA VAL A 48 3.71 -9.14 -0.57
C VAL A 48 3.42 -7.94 -1.48
N ALA A 49 4.39 -7.05 -1.62
CA ALA A 49 4.29 -5.94 -2.57
C ALA A 49 4.49 -6.43 -4.00
N LEU A 50 3.68 -5.92 -4.93
CA LEU A 50 3.85 -6.14 -6.36
C LEU A 50 4.79 -5.07 -6.89
N ALA A 51 5.95 -5.47 -7.39
CA ALA A 51 6.96 -4.56 -7.91
C ALA A 51 7.08 -4.68 -9.43
N HIS A 52 7.44 -3.58 -10.08
CA HIS A 52 7.68 -3.56 -11.51
C HIS A 52 8.95 -4.33 -11.89
N ASP A 53 9.98 -4.23 -11.05
CA ASP A 53 11.22 -4.98 -11.16
C ASP A 53 11.77 -5.32 -9.75
N THR A 54 12.93 -5.96 -9.70
CA THR A 54 13.58 -6.36 -8.44
C THR A 54 14.50 -5.28 -7.87
N SER A 55 14.53 -4.08 -8.45
CA SER A 55 15.33 -2.98 -7.90
C SER A 55 14.70 -2.48 -6.59
N VAL A 56 15.54 -2.28 -5.59
CA VAL A 56 15.13 -1.88 -4.23
C VAL A 56 14.55 -0.46 -4.19
N GLU A 57 14.71 0.31 -5.26
CA GLU A 57 14.31 1.72 -5.33
C GLU A 57 12.85 1.96 -5.75
N GLY A 58 12.00 0.98 -5.71
CA GLY A 58 10.60 1.25 -6.03
C GLY A 58 9.72 0.03 -6.04
N CYS A 59 9.02 -0.19 -4.95
CA CYS A 59 7.88 -1.11 -4.91
C CYS A 59 6.64 -0.48 -5.58
N GLU A 60 6.86 0.33 -6.62
CA GLU A 60 5.77 0.96 -7.35
C GLU A 60 5.38 0.10 -8.56
N VAL A 61 4.11 -0.13 -8.73
CA VAL A 61 3.60 -0.79 -9.95
C VAL A 61 3.50 0.21 -11.11
N THR A 62 3.33 1.48 -10.77
CA THR A 62 3.34 2.65 -11.65
C THR A 62 3.67 3.87 -10.81
N PRO A 63 4.18 4.98 -11.39
CA PRO A 63 4.54 6.17 -10.62
C PRO A 63 3.46 6.60 -9.63
N GLY A 64 3.81 6.67 -8.38
CA GLY A 64 2.95 7.10 -7.28
C GLY A 64 1.96 6.06 -6.75
N MET A 65 1.95 4.82 -7.27
CA MET A 65 1.01 3.78 -6.84
C MET A 65 1.73 2.51 -6.39
N ALA A 66 1.41 2.04 -5.20
CA ALA A 66 1.78 0.71 -4.71
C ALA A 66 0.57 -0.23 -4.74
N ILE A 67 0.83 -1.50 -5.04
CA ILE A 67 -0.14 -2.58 -4.90
C ILE A 67 0.52 -3.71 -4.11
N ALA A 68 -0.22 -4.27 -3.17
CA ALA A 68 0.22 -5.41 -2.37
C ALA A 68 -0.91 -6.44 -2.21
N MET A 69 -0.52 -7.69 -2.11
CA MET A 69 -1.40 -8.73 -1.57
C MET A 69 -1.17 -8.84 -0.07
N GLN A 70 -2.23 -8.82 0.68
CA GLN A 70 -2.23 -8.89 2.14
C GLN A 70 -3.13 -10.03 2.61
N TRP A 71 -2.66 -10.77 3.62
CA TRP A 71 -3.40 -11.89 4.21
C TRP A 71 -3.39 -11.75 5.72
N LEU A 72 -4.58 -11.73 6.32
CA LEU A 72 -4.74 -11.88 7.77
C LEU A 72 -5.07 -13.34 8.06
N ASN A 73 -4.30 -13.96 8.95
CA ASN A 73 -4.58 -15.33 9.37
C ASN A 73 -5.89 -15.42 10.19
N PRO A 74 -6.51 -16.62 10.30
CA PRO A 74 -7.75 -16.79 11.05
C PRO A 74 -7.66 -16.24 12.47
N GLY A 75 -8.67 -15.46 12.89
CA GLY A 75 -8.75 -14.85 14.22
C GLY A 75 -7.83 -13.65 14.46
N VAL A 76 -7.02 -13.27 13.49
CA VAL A 76 -6.12 -12.12 13.63
C VAL A 76 -6.90 -10.80 13.56
N VAL A 77 -6.51 -9.89 14.44
CA VAL A 77 -6.99 -8.50 14.48
C VAL A 77 -5.87 -7.56 14.11
N LEU A 78 -5.97 -6.93 12.96
CA LEU A 78 -5.15 -5.77 12.62
C LEU A 78 -5.74 -4.54 13.28
N LYS A 79 -5.06 -4.04 14.32
CA LYS A 79 -5.54 -2.92 15.14
C LYS A 79 -5.73 -1.66 14.31
N GLY A 80 -6.71 -0.86 14.70
CA GLY A 80 -7.01 0.42 14.07
C GLY A 80 -5.80 1.37 14.10
N HIS A 81 -5.44 1.87 12.93
CA HIS A 81 -4.35 2.83 12.69
C HIS A 81 -4.77 3.83 11.62
N ALA A 82 -4.04 4.93 11.52
CA ALA A 82 -4.27 5.97 10.51
C ALA A 82 -2.93 6.46 9.96
N HIS A 83 -2.94 6.91 8.70
CA HIS A 83 -1.75 7.39 8.01
C HIS A 83 -2.09 8.34 6.87
N SER A 84 -1.09 8.99 6.31
CA SER A 84 -1.23 10.09 5.34
C SER A 84 -1.60 9.64 3.91
N TRP A 85 -1.66 8.35 3.63
CA TRP A 85 -2.07 7.82 2.32
C TRP A 85 -3.42 7.13 2.38
N TRP A 86 -4.10 7.03 1.24
CA TRP A 86 -5.35 6.29 1.11
C TRP A 86 -5.10 4.84 0.70
N HIS A 87 -6.09 3.99 0.94
CA HIS A 87 -6.16 2.62 0.45
C HIS A 87 -7.43 2.36 -0.34
N LEU A 88 -7.31 1.52 -1.38
CA LEU A 88 -8.41 0.80 -1.99
C LEU A 88 -8.14 -0.69 -1.80
N PHE A 89 -9.00 -1.35 -1.05
CA PHE A 89 -8.94 -2.80 -0.86
C PHE A 89 -9.96 -3.50 -1.75
N VAL A 90 -9.57 -4.66 -2.29
CA VAL A 90 -10.47 -5.60 -2.96
C VAL A 90 -10.35 -6.93 -2.26
N ILE A 91 -11.43 -7.40 -1.65
CA ILE A 91 -11.45 -8.67 -0.93
C ILE A 91 -11.40 -9.81 -1.94
N GLN A 92 -10.41 -10.70 -1.81
CA GLN A 92 -10.16 -11.81 -2.73
C GLN A 92 -10.74 -13.13 -2.21
N SER A 93 -10.56 -13.40 -0.91
CA SER A 93 -11.05 -14.61 -0.25
C SER A 93 -11.16 -14.41 1.25
N GLY A 94 -11.82 -15.36 1.92
CA GLY A 94 -12.05 -15.31 3.36
C GLY A 94 -13.22 -14.43 3.74
N SER A 95 -13.41 -14.23 5.04
CA SER A 95 -14.44 -13.37 5.60
C SER A 95 -13.91 -12.61 6.82
N GLY A 96 -14.42 -11.41 7.04
CA GLY A 96 -13.96 -10.60 8.14
C GLY A 96 -14.79 -9.34 8.31
N ALA A 97 -14.22 -8.37 9.02
CA ALA A 97 -14.80 -7.04 9.12
C ALA A 97 -13.71 -5.97 9.00
N LEU A 98 -14.08 -4.84 8.39
CA LEU A 98 -13.34 -3.59 8.41
C LEU A 98 -13.87 -2.74 9.56
N THR A 99 -12.98 -2.29 10.44
CA THR A 99 -13.30 -1.27 11.45
C THR A 99 -12.95 0.10 10.90
N LEU A 100 -13.89 1.03 10.94
CA LEU A 100 -13.71 2.44 10.53
C LEU A 100 -13.93 3.36 11.72
N GLY A 101 -13.00 4.26 11.98
CA GLY A 101 -13.06 5.16 13.14
C GLY A 101 -13.01 4.37 14.45
N ASP A 102 -13.86 4.78 15.39
CA ASP A 102 -13.88 4.21 16.74
C ASP A 102 -15.08 3.26 17.00
N ALA A 103 -16.01 3.13 16.05
CA ALA A 103 -17.31 2.48 16.37
C ALA A 103 -17.91 1.58 15.29
N ASP A 104 -17.56 1.75 14.03
CA ASP A 104 -18.27 1.06 12.95
C ASP A 104 -17.49 -0.14 12.44
N GLU A 105 -18.09 -1.34 12.55
CA GLU A 105 -17.61 -2.54 11.87
C GLU A 105 -18.49 -2.83 10.66
N VAL A 106 -17.84 -3.00 9.53
CA VAL A 106 -18.46 -3.38 8.26
C VAL A 106 -18.01 -4.78 7.89
N SER A 107 -18.92 -5.73 7.84
CA SER A 107 -18.61 -7.09 7.36
C SER A 107 -18.12 -7.03 5.93
N VAL A 108 -17.08 -7.82 5.62
CA VAL A 108 -16.48 -7.89 4.28
C VAL A 108 -16.44 -9.33 3.77
N SER A 109 -16.65 -9.47 2.46
CA SER A 109 -16.73 -10.72 1.73
C SER A 109 -16.02 -10.64 0.38
N PRO A 110 -15.64 -11.76 -0.25
CA PRO A 110 -15.01 -11.75 -1.56
C PRO A 110 -15.80 -10.96 -2.61
N GLY A 111 -15.09 -10.09 -3.33
CA GLY A 111 -15.64 -9.16 -4.31
C GLY A 111 -15.94 -7.76 -3.78
N ASP A 112 -15.96 -7.55 -2.47
CA ASP A 112 -16.16 -6.22 -1.90
C ASP A 112 -14.96 -5.31 -2.22
N VAL A 113 -15.27 -4.04 -2.48
CA VAL A 113 -14.31 -2.96 -2.74
C VAL A 113 -14.48 -1.88 -1.70
N LEU A 114 -13.39 -1.55 -1.01
CA LEU A 114 -13.38 -0.67 0.15
C LEU A 114 -12.40 0.49 -0.09
N LEU A 115 -12.89 1.72 -0.06
CA LEU A 115 -12.04 2.91 -0.07
C LEU A 115 -11.86 3.42 1.35
N VAL A 116 -10.60 3.51 1.78
CA VAL A 116 -10.22 4.13 3.05
C VAL A 116 -9.42 5.40 2.74
N PRO A 117 -10.01 6.59 2.92
CA PRO A 117 -9.30 7.85 2.70
C PRO A 117 -8.11 8.02 3.64
N ALA A 118 -7.14 8.87 3.24
CA ALA A 118 -6.04 9.27 4.11
C ALA A 118 -6.56 9.76 5.48
N TRP A 119 -5.81 9.45 6.54
CA TRP A 119 -6.12 9.80 7.93
C TRP A 119 -7.41 9.19 8.50
N THR A 120 -8.10 8.34 7.75
CA THR A 120 -9.21 7.55 8.30
C THR A 120 -8.65 6.40 9.14
N LYS A 121 -8.97 6.36 10.44
CA LYS A 121 -8.61 5.24 11.31
C LYS A 121 -9.31 3.98 10.80
N HIS A 122 -8.55 2.93 10.57
CA HIS A 122 -9.06 1.68 10.02
C HIS A 122 -8.28 0.47 10.55
N GLY A 123 -8.94 -0.66 10.61
CA GLY A 123 -8.40 -1.94 10.99
C GLY A 123 -9.19 -3.06 10.37
N PHE A 124 -8.69 -4.29 10.49
CA PHE A 124 -9.39 -5.47 10.00
C PHE A 124 -9.40 -6.58 11.04
N VAL A 125 -10.43 -7.39 11.01
CA VAL A 125 -10.48 -8.65 11.74
C VAL A 125 -10.83 -9.77 10.76
N ASN A 126 -10.07 -10.86 10.80
CA ASN A 126 -10.48 -12.09 10.15
C ASN A 126 -11.40 -12.87 11.08
N THR A 127 -12.68 -12.95 10.77
CA THR A 127 -13.68 -13.68 11.53
C THR A 127 -13.81 -15.16 11.11
N GLY A 128 -13.11 -15.53 10.04
CA GLY A 128 -13.02 -16.93 9.58
C GLY A 128 -12.18 -17.78 10.53
N THR A 129 -12.41 -19.10 10.49
CA THR A 129 -11.72 -20.06 11.36
C THR A 129 -10.68 -20.91 10.61
N VAL A 130 -10.70 -20.90 9.29
CA VAL A 130 -9.87 -21.78 8.46
C VAL A 130 -9.05 -20.99 7.43
N GLU A 131 -9.68 -20.04 6.75
CA GLU A 131 -9.07 -19.34 5.62
C GLU A 131 -8.56 -17.96 6.01
N PRO A 132 -7.42 -17.52 5.50
CA PRO A 132 -7.00 -16.15 5.62
C PRO A 132 -7.98 -15.19 4.93
N LEU A 133 -8.21 -14.03 5.53
CA LEU A 133 -8.81 -12.91 4.84
C LEU A 133 -7.74 -12.33 3.89
N ALA A 134 -7.90 -12.57 2.61
CA ALA A 134 -6.98 -12.11 1.57
C ALA A 134 -7.55 -10.89 0.85
N MET A 135 -6.72 -9.86 0.70
CA MET A 135 -7.11 -8.62 0.04
C MET A 135 -6.01 -8.08 -0.87
N LEU A 136 -6.40 -7.57 -2.02
CA LEU A 136 -5.55 -6.72 -2.85
C LEU A 136 -5.64 -5.30 -2.28
N ASN A 137 -4.51 -4.73 -1.95
CA ASN A 137 -4.39 -3.39 -1.37
C ASN A 137 -3.69 -2.47 -2.38
N MET A 138 -4.36 -1.43 -2.83
CA MET A 138 -3.79 -0.36 -3.65
C MET A 138 -3.67 0.90 -2.81
N SER A 139 -2.60 1.68 -3.00
CA SER A 139 -2.39 2.92 -2.26
C SER A 139 -1.55 3.93 -3.04
N ASN A 140 -1.66 5.20 -2.66
CA ASN A 140 -0.76 6.25 -3.14
C ASN A 140 0.43 6.48 -2.19
N MET A 141 0.78 5.51 -1.39
CA MET A 141 1.88 5.60 -0.43
C MET A 141 3.20 6.12 -1.07
N PRO A 142 3.63 5.64 -2.25
CA PRO A 142 4.85 6.17 -2.88
C PRO A 142 4.75 7.64 -3.26
N GLN A 143 3.60 8.09 -3.76
CA GLN A 143 3.39 9.51 -4.07
C GLN A 143 3.52 10.39 -2.83
N VAL A 144 2.92 9.96 -1.72
CA VAL A 144 2.98 10.69 -0.45
C VAL A 144 4.40 10.73 0.09
N ALA A 145 5.16 9.63 -0.05
CA ALA A 145 6.57 9.56 0.32
C ALA A 145 7.44 10.52 -0.50
N LEU A 146 7.23 10.59 -1.82
CA LEU A 146 7.93 11.54 -2.71
C LEU A 146 7.67 13.00 -2.34
N LEU A 147 6.47 13.32 -1.84
CA LEU A 147 6.09 14.65 -1.38
C LEU A 147 6.56 14.97 0.03
N SER A 148 7.39 14.12 0.64
CA SER A 148 7.87 14.26 2.02
C SER A 148 6.74 14.37 3.06
N ASN A 149 5.60 13.77 2.76
CA ASN A 149 4.42 13.76 3.62
C ASN A 149 4.06 12.34 4.10
N PHE A 150 5.05 11.46 4.16
CA PHE A 150 4.87 10.07 4.60
C PHE A 150 4.78 10.05 6.13
N ALA A 151 3.58 9.89 6.65
CA ALA A 151 3.29 10.01 8.08
C ALA A 151 2.19 9.04 8.53
N ASP A 152 2.26 8.63 9.77
CA ASP A 152 1.21 7.89 10.49
C ASP A 152 0.76 8.65 11.75
N SER A 153 -0.03 8.02 12.60
CA SER A 153 -0.51 8.60 13.85
C SER A 153 0.59 8.95 14.86
N HIS A 154 1.84 8.55 14.63
CA HIS A 154 3.00 8.83 15.47
C HIS A 154 3.90 9.94 14.89
N GLY A 155 3.59 10.43 13.69
CA GLY A 155 4.31 11.51 13.02
C GLY A 155 4.91 11.11 11.68
N LEU A 156 5.87 11.91 11.19
CA LEU A 156 6.55 11.64 9.92
C LEU A 156 7.41 10.37 10.02
N ILE A 157 7.24 9.49 9.05
CA ILE A 157 8.05 8.29 8.89
C ILE A 157 9.28 8.68 8.07
N THR A 158 10.42 8.78 8.73
CA THR A 158 11.70 9.08 8.08
C THR A 158 12.41 7.80 7.67
N ARG A 159 13.15 7.85 6.55
CA ARG A 159 14.07 6.74 6.24
C ARG A 159 15.12 6.65 7.36
N PRO A 160 15.47 5.44 7.81
CA PRO A 160 16.66 5.29 8.65
C PRO A 160 17.88 5.84 7.88
N ALA A 161 18.72 6.56 8.61
CA ALA A 161 19.96 7.12 8.07
C ALA A 161 20.93 6.04 7.63
#